data_4538b230fba8bab3797a3cdc0e7335f0
#
_entry.id   4538b230fba8bab3797a3cdc0e7335f0
#
_cell.length_a   1.000
_cell.length_b   1.000
_cell.length_c   1.000
_cell.angle_alpha   90.00
_cell.angle_beta   90.00
_cell.angle_gamma   90.00
#
_symmetry.space_group_name_H-M   'P 1'
#
loop_
_entity.id
_entity.type
_entity.pdbx_description
1 polymer ?
#
loop_
_entity_poly.entity_id
_entity_poly.type
_entity_poly.pdbx_seq_one_letter_code
_entity_poly.pdbx_strand_id
1 'polypeptide(L)'
;ACAKMFRTAFIREHDIDFSKVRVGEDIYFSIAIFYENVKYKIIHYFGYYYRFNAFSTTESLTYDREHEKYVAEMFRVFLEKYDLQKISEEKRRMIEYTYVANMVNALITYGHGCHPAKMKKKYQFWLGDMKQKFPDYKRNPYYGIFKPKGQSSKIRLGVGVTMLLHRVHLDTLMFWIISWL
;
A
#
# COMPACT_ATOMS: atom_id res chain seq x y z
N ALA A 1 -12.87 -0.25 -2.24
CA ALA A 1 -14.21 -0.82 -2.01
C ALA A 1 -15.01 -0.99 -3.30
N CYS A 2 -14.65 -0.30 -4.39
CA CYS A 2 -15.37 -0.36 -5.68
C CYS A 2 -15.42 -1.78 -6.28
N ALA A 3 -16.47 -2.03 -7.10
CA ALA A 3 -16.69 -3.31 -7.78
C ALA A 3 -16.78 -4.54 -6.83
N LYS A 4 -17.27 -4.33 -5.61
CA LYS A 4 -17.43 -5.38 -4.60
C LYS A 4 -18.81 -5.27 -3.94
N MET A 5 -19.38 -6.41 -3.59
CA MET A 5 -20.57 -6.50 -2.75
C MET A 5 -20.22 -7.20 -1.46
N PHE A 6 -20.76 -6.69 -0.36
CA PHE A 6 -20.50 -7.20 0.98
C PHE A 6 -21.81 -7.58 1.66
N ARG A 7 -21.78 -8.66 2.43
CA ARG A 7 -22.87 -8.97 3.34
C ARG A 7 -22.84 -7.97 4.50
N THR A 8 -23.88 -7.16 4.64
CA THR A 8 -23.96 -6.12 5.67
C THR A 8 -23.79 -6.68 7.09
N ALA A 9 -24.35 -7.87 7.36
CA ALA A 9 -24.18 -8.54 8.65
C ALA A 9 -22.70 -8.79 8.96
N PHE A 10 -21.91 -9.26 7.99
CA PHE A 10 -20.47 -9.48 8.16
C PHE A 10 -19.74 -8.17 8.52
N ILE A 11 -20.04 -7.09 7.82
CA ILE A 11 -19.40 -5.79 8.08
C ILE A 11 -19.72 -5.30 9.50
N ARG A 12 -20.98 -5.45 9.94
CA ARG A 12 -21.41 -5.04 11.29
C ARG A 12 -20.86 -5.94 12.39
N GLU A 13 -20.85 -7.25 12.18
CA GLU A 13 -20.34 -8.24 13.15
C GLU A 13 -18.86 -8.02 13.46
N HIS A 14 -18.06 -7.66 12.46
CA HIS A 14 -16.63 -7.41 12.59
C HIS A 14 -16.26 -5.93 12.79
N ASP A 15 -17.26 -5.06 12.97
CA ASP A 15 -17.05 -3.61 13.15
C ASP A 15 -16.10 -3.01 12.10
N ILE A 16 -16.32 -3.39 10.82
CA ILE A 16 -15.50 -2.90 9.70
C ILE A 16 -16.06 -1.58 9.20
N ASP A 17 -15.25 -0.55 9.21
CA ASP A 17 -15.56 0.79 8.73
C ASP A 17 -14.53 1.29 7.70
N PHE A 18 -14.75 2.48 7.16
CA PHE A 18 -13.81 3.14 6.25
C PHE A 18 -12.73 3.94 6.98
N SER A 19 -12.74 3.96 8.30
CA SER A 19 -11.86 4.80 9.11
C SER A 19 -11.96 6.30 8.80
N LYS A 20 -11.37 7.13 9.66
CA LYS A 20 -11.34 8.60 9.50
C LYS A 20 -10.06 9.11 8.84
N VAL A 21 -9.33 8.23 8.12
CA VAL A 21 -8.13 8.65 7.38
C VAL A 21 -8.52 9.50 6.17
N ARG A 22 -7.71 10.49 5.88
CA ARG A 22 -7.97 11.44 4.78
C ARG A 22 -7.80 10.81 3.40
N VAL A 23 -6.88 9.87 3.27
CA VAL A 23 -6.51 9.21 2.01
C VAL A 23 -6.24 7.73 2.30
N GLY A 24 -6.73 6.86 1.41
CA GLY A 24 -6.53 5.42 1.53
C GLY A 24 -7.61 4.69 2.35
N GLU A 25 -8.76 5.33 2.60
CA GLU A 25 -9.90 4.75 3.31
C GLU A 25 -10.43 3.47 2.64
N ASP A 26 -10.37 3.39 1.33
CA ASP A 26 -10.75 2.21 0.55
C ASP A 26 -9.73 1.06 0.68
N ILE A 27 -8.45 1.40 0.79
CA ILE A 27 -7.37 0.45 1.08
C ILE A 27 -7.53 -0.07 2.50
N TYR A 28 -7.71 0.83 3.48
CA TYR A 28 -7.97 0.48 4.87
C TYR A 28 -9.11 -0.52 4.98
N PHE A 29 -10.28 -0.18 4.40
CA PHE A 29 -11.46 -1.04 4.39
C PHE A 29 -11.18 -2.42 3.77
N SER A 30 -10.43 -2.45 2.66
CA SER A 30 -10.09 -3.71 1.98
C SER A 30 -9.15 -4.58 2.82
N ILE A 31 -8.19 -3.98 3.53
CA ILE A 31 -7.27 -4.71 4.43
C ILE A 31 -8.01 -5.21 5.66
N ALA A 32 -8.95 -4.43 6.21
CA ALA A 32 -9.78 -4.83 7.33
C ALA A 32 -10.63 -6.08 7.00
N ILE A 33 -11.25 -6.11 5.82
CA ILE A 33 -11.97 -7.30 5.34
C ILE A 33 -11.02 -8.49 5.18
N PHE A 34 -9.85 -8.27 4.61
CA PHE A 34 -8.85 -9.34 4.44
C PHE A 34 -8.36 -9.90 5.78
N TYR A 35 -8.23 -9.04 6.79
CA TYR A 35 -7.88 -9.46 8.14
C TYR A 35 -8.88 -10.48 8.71
N GLU A 36 -10.18 -10.28 8.49
CA GLU A 36 -11.31 -11.04 9.08
C GLU A 36 -11.67 -12.35 8.38
N ASN A 37 -10.76 -13.02 7.66
CA ASN A 37 -11.03 -14.34 7.05
C ASN A 37 -12.30 -14.43 6.18
N VAL A 38 -12.58 -13.40 5.41
CA VAL A 38 -13.76 -13.36 4.55
C VAL A 38 -13.81 -14.52 3.53
N LYS A 39 -14.97 -15.14 3.40
CA LYS A 39 -15.26 -16.01 2.26
C LYS A 39 -15.69 -15.16 1.08
N TYR A 40 -15.05 -15.30 -0.07
CA TYR A 40 -15.35 -14.50 -1.24
C TYR A 40 -15.58 -15.35 -2.49
N LYS A 41 -16.30 -14.78 -3.46
CA LYS A 41 -16.50 -15.36 -4.79
C LYS A 41 -16.20 -14.29 -5.83
N ILE A 42 -15.45 -14.64 -6.86
CA ILE A 42 -15.22 -13.78 -8.01
C ILE A 42 -16.34 -14.00 -9.01
N ILE A 43 -16.94 -12.91 -9.47
CA ILE A 43 -17.98 -12.90 -10.51
C ILE A 43 -17.40 -12.19 -11.72
N HIS A 44 -17.40 -12.88 -12.88
CA HIS A 44 -16.98 -12.28 -14.15
C HIS A 44 -18.12 -11.43 -14.75
N TYR A 45 -18.27 -10.24 -14.21
CA TYR A 45 -19.32 -9.31 -14.63
C TYR A 45 -18.82 -7.87 -14.60
N PHE A 46 -19.08 -7.12 -15.67
CA PHE A 46 -18.74 -5.69 -15.75
C PHE A 46 -19.90 -4.86 -15.20
N GLY A 47 -20.02 -4.77 -13.89
CA GLY A 47 -21.08 -4.04 -13.19
C GLY A 47 -20.66 -2.69 -12.61
N TYR A 48 -19.41 -2.26 -12.85
CA TYR A 48 -18.90 -1.00 -12.34
C TYR A 48 -18.19 -0.21 -13.44
N TYR A 49 -18.63 1.03 -13.64
CA TYR A 49 -18.03 1.95 -14.61
C TYR A 49 -17.29 3.05 -13.85
N TYR A 50 -15.97 3.12 -14.03
CA TYR A 50 -15.17 4.19 -13.46
C TYR A 50 -15.29 5.44 -14.33
N ARG A 51 -15.88 6.51 -13.78
CA ARG A 51 -15.98 7.80 -14.46
C ARG A 51 -14.73 8.61 -14.20
N PHE A 52 -14.04 9.01 -15.26
CA PHE A 52 -12.96 9.98 -15.15
C PHE A 52 -13.49 11.32 -14.66
N ASN A 53 -12.84 11.89 -13.64
CA ASN A 53 -13.17 13.20 -13.09
C ASN A 53 -11.87 13.98 -12.85
N ALA A 54 -11.65 15.01 -13.66
CA ALA A 54 -10.47 15.88 -13.56
C ALA A 54 -10.35 16.62 -12.19
N PHE A 55 -11.46 16.73 -11.46
CA PHE A 55 -11.52 17.33 -10.13
C PHE A 55 -11.49 16.29 -9.00
N SER A 56 -11.15 15.04 -9.30
CA SER A 56 -11.03 14.00 -8.27
C SER A 56 -9.89 14.32 -7.30
N THR A 57 -10.00 13.80 -6.09
CA THR A 57 -8.93 13.95 -5.07
C THR A 57 -7.59 13.42 -5.60
N THR A 58 -7.60 12.36 -6.40
CA THR A 58 -6.40 11.77 -7.00
C THR A 58 -5.76 12.72 -8.01
N GLU A 59 -6.55 13.34 -8.88
CA GLU A 59 -6.05 14.30 -9.89
C GLU A 59 -5.64 15.63 -9.28
N SER A 60 -6.30 16.06 -8.20
CA SER A 60 -5.94 17.28 -7.46
C SER A 60 -4.69 17.15 -6.59
N LEU A 61 -4.18 15.92 -6.43
CA LEU A 61 -2.98 15.63 -5.67
C LEU A 61 -1.75 15.89 -6.55
N THR A 62 -1.28 17.12 -6.54
CA THR A 62 -0.07 17.53 -7.25
C THR A 62 1.20 16.86 -6.70
N TYR A 63 2.22 16.74 -7.55
CA TYR A 63 3.49 16.04 -7.35
C TYR A 63 4.28 16.37 -6.08
N ASP A 64 3.92 17.39 -5.33
CA ASP A 64 4.68 17.86 -4.17
C ASP A 64 4.11 17.42 -2.82
N ARG A 65 3.11 16.57 -2.79
CA ARG A 65 2.46 16.17 -1.54
C ARG A 65 3.15 14.98 -0.91
N GLU A 66 3.15 14.98 0.41
CA GLU A 66 3.75 13.96 1.27
C GLU A 66 2.84 12.72 1.35
N HIS A 67 2.57 12.08 0.19
CA HIS A 67 1.69 10.91 0.10
C HIS A 67 2.17 9.75 0.95
N GLU A 68 3.47 9.60 1.12
CA GLU A 68 4.06 8.62 2.01
C GLU A 68 3.55 8.77 3.45
N LYS A 69 3.27 10.00 3.89
CA LYS A 69 2.71 10.24 5.23
C LYS A 69 1.26 9.79 5.34
N TYR A 70 0.44 9.95 4.28
CA TYR A 70 -0.93 9.42 4.28
C TYR A 70 -0.97 7.90 4.33
N VAL A 71 -0.09 7.22 3.60
CA VAL A 71 0.04 5.76 3.67
C VAL A 71 0.49 5.33 5.07
N ALA A 72 1.49 6.00 5.65
CA ALA A 72 1.97 5.70 7.00
C ALA A 72 0.87 5.89 8.05
N GLU A 73 0.09 6.98 7.95
CA GLU A 73 -1.02 7.28 8.84
C GLU A 73 -2.15 6.26 8.72
N MET A 74 -2.54 5.90 7.51
CA MET A 74 -3.57 4.89 7.28
C MET A 74 -3.18 3.54 7.92
N PHE A 75 -1.93 3.10 7.76
CA PHE A 75 -1.45 1.87 8.38
C PHE A 75 -1.27 2.01 9.89
N ARG A 76 -0.93 3.19 10.41
CA ARG A 76 -0.91 3.45 11.86
C ARG A 76 -2.29 3.20 12.47
N VAL A 77 -3.33 3.84 11.90
CA VAL A 77 -4.72 3.68 12.34
C VAL A 77 -5.18 2.22 12.21
N PHE A 78 -4.78 1.55 11.14
CA PHE A 78 -5.10 0.13 10.96
C PHE A 78 -4.48 -0.74 12.06
N LEU A 79 -3.18 -0.56 12.35
CA LEU A 79 -2.46 -1.36 13.34
C LEU A 79 -2.88 -1.06 14.80
N GLU A 80 -3.49 0.07 15.07
CA GLU A 80 -4.09 0.38 16.36
C GLU A 80 -5.38 -0.42 16.62
N LYS A 81 -6.17 -0.68 15.56
CA LYS A 81 -7.40 -1.45 15.67
C LYS A 81 -7.18 -2.96 15.50
N TYR A 82 -6.26 -3.37 14.63
CA TYR A 82 -6.06 -4.76 14.20
C TYR A 82 -4.71 -5.31 14.64
N ASP A 83 -4.74 -6.27 15.55
CA ASP A 83 -3.54 -6.93 16.07
C ASP A 83 -3.04 -8.03 15.11
N LEU A 84 -1.91 -7.79 14.45
CA LEU A 84 -1.33 -8.73 13.50
C LEU A 84 -0.83 -10.05 14.13
N GLN A 85 -0.72 -10.13 15.46
CA GLN A 85 -0.35 -11.38 16.14
C GLN A 85 -1.51 -12.39 16.18
N LYS A 86 -2.74 -11.92 15.96
CA LYS A 86 -3.96 -12.76 15.97
C LYS A 86 -4.25 -13.44 14.64
N ILE A 87 -3.49 -13.17 13.60
CA ILE A 87 -3.67 -13.74 12.26
C ILE A 87 -2.49 -14.61 11.84
N SER A 88 -2.69 -15.42 10.80
CA SER A 88 -1.62 -16.28 10.27
C SER A 88 -0.43 -15.45 9.77
N GLU A 89 0.76 -16.03 9.80
CA GLU A 89 1.95 -15.38 9.28
C GLU A 89 1.80 -14.99 7.81
N GLU A 90 1.16 -15.84 7.01
CA GLU A 90 0.89 -15.55 5.60
C GLU A 90 0.10 -14.25 5.44
N LYS A 91 -1.00 -14.08 6.19
CA LYS A 91 -1.79 -12.84 6.17
C LYS A 91 -0.99 -11.63 6.63
N ARG A 92 -0.25 -11.78 7.72
CA ARG A 92 0.62 -10.72 8.22
C ARG A 92 1.62 -10.27 7.16
N ARG A 93 2.28 -11.21 6.46
CA ARG A 93 3.22 -10.92 5.37
C ARG A 93 2.54 -10.27 4.16
N MET A 94 1.29 -10.62 3.88
CA MET A 94 0.51 -9.96 2.82
C MET A 94 0.11 -8.54 3.19
N ILE A 95 -0.26 -8.27 4.43
CA ILE A 95 -0.55 -6.91 4.92
C ILE A 95 0.72 -6.05 4.88
N GLU A 96 1.85 -6.58 5.33
CA GLU A 96 3.16 -5.93 5.22
C GLU A 96 3.52 -5.64 3.75
N TYR A 97 3.33 -6.60 2.84
CA TYR A 97 3.50 -6.38 1.40
C TYR A 97 2.60 -5.25 0.89
N THR A 98 1.35 -5.21 1.32
CA THR A 98 0.39 -4.16 0.91
C THR A 98 0.88 -2.78 1.37
N TYR A 99 1.42 -2.67 2.60
CA TYR A 99 2.06 -1.45 3.08
C TYR A 99 3.19 -1.02 2.14
N VAL A 100 4.15 -1.91 1.87
CA VAL A 100 5.30 -1.60 1.01
C VAL A 100 4.87 -1.25 -0.41
N ALA A 101 3.90 -1.97 -0.98
CA ALA A 101 3.38 -1.70 -2.33
C ALA A 101 2.75 -0.30 -2.43
N ASN A 102 1.98 0.11 -1.42
CA ASN A 102 1.39 1.46 -1.39
C ASN A 102 2.45 2.54 -1.19
N MET A 103 3.46 2.31 -0.34
CA MET A 103 4.58 3.23 -0.18
C MET A 103 5.41 3.38 -1.45
N VAL A 104 5.77 2.27 -2.09
CA VAL A 104 6.51 2.29 -3.36
C VAL A 104 5.71 3.02 -4.44
N ASN A 105 4.41 2.74 -4.54
CA ASN A 105 3.53 3.45 -5.46
C ASN A 105 3.48 4.96 -5.16
N ALA A 106 3.37 5.35 -3.89
CA ALA A 106 3.39 6.75 -3.48
C ALA A 106 4.71 7.43 -3.84
N LEU A 107 5.85 6.77 -3.60
CA LEU A 107 7.16 7.32 -3.93
C LEU A 107 7.37 7.46 -5.44
N ILE A 108 6.95 6.49 -6.25
CA ILE A 108 7.09 6.56 -7.71
C ILE A 108 6.13 7.59 -8.29
N THR A 109 4.86 7.54 -7.94
CA THR A 109 3.82 8.40 -8.55
C THR A 109 3.98 9.87 -8.13
N TYR A 110 4.30 10.13 -6.87
CA TYR A 110 4.37 11.48 -6.31
C TYR A 110 5.79 11.96 -6.02
N GLY A 111 6.78 11.12 -6.25
CA GLY A 111 8.20 11.47 -6.21
C GLY A 111 8.78 11.82 -7.58
N HIS A 112 8.07 11.49 -8.64
CA HIS A 112 8.42 11.86 -10.02
C HIS A 112 8.68 13.38 -10.13
N GLY A 113 9.80 13.76 -10.74
CA GLY A 113 10.21 15.16 -10.86
C GLY A 113 10.68 15.84 -9.56
N CYS A 114 10.71 15.14 -8.43
CA CYS A 114 11.26 15.66 -7.18
C CYS A 114 12.79 15.74 -7.23
N HIS A 115 13.37 16.79 -6.67
CA HIS A 115 14.82 16.84 -6.46
C HIS A 115 15.31 15.62 -5.65
N PRO A 116 16.46 14.98 -6.01
CA PRO A 116 16.97 13.77 -5.35
C PRO A 116 17.10 13.86 -3.83
N ALA A 117 17.46 15.04 -3.29
CA ALA A 117 17.56 15.26 -1.85
C ALA A 117 16.18 15.18 -1.15
N LYS A 118 15.11 15.63 -1.80
CA LYS A 118 13.74 15.52 -1.29
C LYS A 118 13.28 14.06 -1.35
N MET A 119 13.56 13.37 -2.45
CA MET A 119 13.27 11.94 -2.58
C MET A 119 13.98 11.11 -1.50
N LYS A 120 15.25 11.42 -1.21
CA LYS A 120 15.99 10.79 -0.10
C LYS A 120 15.28 10.96 1.24
N LYS A 121 14.77 12.16 1.55
CA LYS A 121 14.03 12.42 2.80
C LYS A 121 12.73 11.59 2.87
N LYS A 122 11.95 11.54 1.78
CA LYS A 122 10.73 10.71 1.68
C LYS A 122 11.03 9.24 1.92
N TYR A 123 12.08 8.74 1.31
CA TYR A 123 12.53 7.36 1.46
C TYR A 123 13.01 7.05 2.88
N GLN A 124 13.78 7.94 3.49
CA GLN A 124 14.24 7.78 4.88
C GLN A 124 13.07 7.75 5.86
N PHE A 125 12.06 8.60 5.64
CA PHE A 125 10.82 8.57 6.42
C PHE A 125 10.14 7.20 6.30
N TRP A 126 9.94 6.71 5.06
CA TRP A 126 9.35 5.39 4.83
C TRP A 126 10.15 4.27 5.51
N LEU A 127 11.46 4.24 5.35
CA LEU A 127 12.29 3.20 5.99
C LEU A 127 12.17 3.21 7.52
N GLY A 128 12.12 4.38 8.13
CA GLY A 128 11.92 4.53 9.57
C GLY A 128 10.58 3.96 10.01
N ASP A 129 9.50 4.36 9.33
CA ASP A 129 8.14 3.91 9.61
C ASP A 129 7.97 2.39 9.37
N MET A 130 8.56 1.86 8.28
CA MET A 130 8.53 0.42 7.97
C MET A 130 9.24 -0.41 9.04
N LYS A 131 10.41 0.01 9.49
CA LYS A 131 11.16 -0.69 10.54
C LYS A 131 10.40 -0.72 11.86
N GLN A 132 9.67 0.34 12.17
CA GLN A 132 8.86 0.42 13.39
C GLN A 132 7.63 -0.49 13.30
N LYS A 133 6.90 -0.47 12.18
CA LYS A 133 5.67 -1.24 12.00
C LYS A 133 5.92 -2.73 11.71
N PHE A 134 6.99 -3.03 10.97
CA PHE A 134 7.30 -4.36 10.46
C PHE A 134 8.80 -4.67 10.63
N PRO A 135 9.29 -4.93 11.85
CA PRO A 135 10.73 -5.12 12.10
C PRO A 135 11.36 -6.25 11.29
N ASP A 136 10.59 -7.30 10.99
CA ASP A 136 11.03 -8.47 10.22
C ASP A 136 10.82 -8.33 8.70
N TYR A 137 10.59 -7.12 8.18
CA TYR A 137 10.25 -6.89 6.78
C TYR A 137 11.23 -7.53 5.77
N LYS A 138 12.50 -7.65 6.11
CA LYS A 138 13.52 -8.26 5.24
C LYS A 138 13.25 -9.73 4.90
N ARG A 139 12.44 -10.41 5.72
CA ARG A 139 12.10 -11.84 5.58
C ARG A 139 10.82 -12.09 4.78
N ASN A 140 10.16 -11.03 4.31
CA ASN A 140 8.91 -11.18 3.58
C ASN A 140 9.12 -11.88 2.23
N PRO A 141 8.47 -13.03 1.98
CA PRO A 141 8.66 -13.81 0.75
C PRO A 141 7.96 -13.18 -0.47
N TYR A 142 7.13 -12.16 -0.26
CA TYR A 142 6.37 -11.50 -1.33
C TYR A 142 7.12 -10.34 -2.00
N TYR A 143 8.29 -9.95 -1.51
CA TYR A 143 9.12 -8.91 -2.14
C TYR A 143 9.88 -9.44 -3.35
N GLY A 144 9.16 -9.95 -4.34
CA GLY A 144 9.73 -10.49 -5.57
C GLY A 144 8.90 -10.11 -6.78
N ILE A 145 9.52 -10.16 -7.95
CA ILE A 145 8.86 -9.82 -9.22
C ILE A 145 7.76 -10.82 -9.63
N PHE A 146 7.79 -12.04 -9.08
CA PHE A 146 6.84 -13.11 -9.39
C PHE A 146 5.73 -13.28 -8.34
N LYS A 147 5.81 -12.60 -7.21
CA LYS A 147 4.86 -12.68 -6.09
C LYS A 147 4.44 -11.30 -5.63
N PRO A 148 3.23 -11.16 -5.02
CA PRO A 148 2.15 -12.15 -4.96
C PRO A 148 1.44 -12.32 -6.31
N LYS A 149 0.89 -13.51 -6.55
CA LYS A 149 0.01 -13.75 -7.70
C LYS A 149 -1.24 -12.89 -7.56
N GLY A 150 -1.73 -12.30 -8.65
CA GLY A 150 -2.91 -11.42 -8.62
C GLY A 150 -2.60 -9.93 -8.48
N GLN A 151 -1.41 -9.54 -8.04
CA GLN A 151 -0.96 -8.16 -8.10
C GLN A 151 -0.45 -7.80 -9.50
N SER A 152 -0.64 -6.56 -9.95
CA SER A 152 -0.14 -6.11 -11.26
C SER A 152 1.37 -6.30 -11.38
N SER A 153 1.84 -6.65 -12.58
CA SER A 153 3.27 -6.84 -12.85
C SER A 153 4.07 -5.56 -12.60
N LYS A 154 3.51 -4.39 -12.90
CA LYS A 154 4.15 -3.09 -12.64
C LYS A 154 4.43 -2.87 -11.16
N ILE A 155 3.45 -3.11 -10.29
CA ILE A 155 3.62 -2.95 -8.84
C ILE A 155 4.61 -4.00 -8.30
N ARG A 156 4.50 -5.27 -8.72
CA ARG A 156 5.45 -6.30 -8.30
C ARG A 156 6.89 -5.95 -8.68
N LEU A 157 7.09 -5.48 -9.92
CA LEU A 157 8.40 -5.03 -10.38
C LEU A 157 8.91 -3.86 -9.52
N GLY A 158 8.08 -2.84 -9.31
CA GLY A 158 8.43 -1.69 -8.48
C GLY A 158 8.84 -2.10 -7.07
N VAL A 159 8.03 -2.93 -6.40
CA VAL A 159 8.36 -3.46 -5.06
C VAL A 159 9.63 -4.31 -5.08
N GLY A 160 9.73 -5.26 -6.05
CA GLY A 160 10.87 -6.16 -6.17
C GLY A 160 12.19 -5.42 -6.38
N VAL A 161 12.22 -4.47 -7.30
CA VAL A 161 13.41 -3.64 -7.59
C VAL A 161 13.76 -2.77 -6.38
N THR A 162 12.78 -2.10 -5.77
CA THR A 162 13.01 -1.26 -4.59
C THR A 162 13.61 -2.06 -3.44
N MET A 163 13.03 -3.22 -3.13
CA MET A 163 13.51 -4.04 -2.03
C MET A 163 14.84 -4.74 -2.33
N LEU A 164 15.12 -5.06 -3.61
CA LEU A 164 16.42 -5.56 -4.03
C LEU A 164 17.52 -4.49 -3.85
N LEU A 165 17.30 -3.29 -4.39
CA LEU A 165 18.24 -2.17 -4.24
C LEU A 165 18.48 -1.84 -2.76
N HIS A 166 17.43 -1.89 -1.95
CA HIS A 166 17.56 -1.71 -0.50
C HIS A 166 18.43 -2.79 0.15
N ARG A 167 18.28 -4.06 -0.24
CA ARG A 167 19.09 -5.17 0.30
C ARG A 167 20.57 -5.06 -0.04
N VAL A 168 20.90 -4.53 -1.20
CA VAL A 168 22.30 -4.36 -1.66
C VAL A 168 22.85 -2.95 -1.39
N HIS A 169 22.12 -2.15 -0.59
CA HIS A 169 22.53 -0.78 -0.20
C HIS A 169 22.70 0.20 -1.37
N LEU A 170 21.96 -0.02 -2.46
CA LEU A 170 21.93 0.85 -3.64
C LEU A 170 20.72 1.78 -3.65
N ASP A 171 20.20 2.16 -2.51
CA ASP A 171 19.03 3.05 -2.36
C ASP A 171 19.21 4.38 -3.12
N THR A 172 20.43 4.89 -3.19
CA THR A 172 20.75 6.14 -3.87
C THR A 172 20.45 6.07 -5.37
N LEU A 173 20.71 4.92 -6.01
CA LEU A 173 20.38 4.69 -7.41
C LEU A 173 18.88 4.79 -7.68
N MET A 174 18.07 4.26 -6.76
CA MET A 174 16.61 4.35 -6.84
C MET A 174 16.13 5.82 -6.79
N PHE A 175 16.70 6.67 -5.94
CA PHE A 175 16.33 8.10 -5.88
C PHE A 175 16.61 8.81 -7.19
N TRP A 176 17.74 8.51 -7.81
CA TRP A 176 18.11 9.02 -9.11
C TRP A 176 17.11 8.58 -10.17
N ILE A 177 16.80 7.29 -10.25
CA ILE A 177 15.85 6.76 -11.23
C ILE A 177 14.48 7.43 -11.07
N ILE A 178 13.93 7.51 -9.86
CA ILE A 178 12.60 8.09 -9.63
C ILE A 178 12.57 9.60 -9.89
N SER A 179 13.65 10.33 -9.59
CA SER A 179 13.71 11.76 -9.85
C SER A 179 13.85 12.13 -11.33
N TRP A 180 14.27 11.19 -12.17
CA TRP A 180 14.39 11.37 -13.63
C TRP A 180 13.16 10.87 -14.41
N LEU A 181 12.37 9.98 -13.86
CA LEU A 181 11.09 9.55 -14.43
C LEU A 181 10.03 10.66 -14.37
#